data_6207c132bfe1592bbe2fc5d546d7f5e6
#
_entry.id   6207c132bfe1592bbe2fc5d546d7f5e6
#
_cell.length_a   1.000
_cell.length_b   1.000
_cell.length_c   1.000
_cell.angle_alpha   90.00
_cell.angle_beta   90.00
_cell.angle_gamma   90.00
#
_symmetry.space_group_name_H-M   'P 1'
#
loop_
_entity.id
_entity.type
_entity.pdbx_description
1 polymer ?
#
loop_
_entity_poly.entity_id
_entity_poly.type
_entity_poly.pdbx_seq_one_letter_code
_entity_poly.pdbx_strand_id
1 'polypeptide(L)'
;FAIAGILAIGANATNLMATSEYAKFSTRNNSELTFNPDGSPKTDSNAMSYEYITEYSYGVAESLNLIAPGLFGGSNNENLGIESETYQNFVAQGYPADQVQGFVEHAPAYWGAQPIVAAPAYIGVVVFFLFVMAFFVEKRNIKYLFLTGAIFSLLLSWGKNFSVLTDFFINYVPLYDKFRAVSSIQVILELCVPALAIVGLYQFFK
;
A
#
# COMPACT_ATOMS: atom_id res chain seq x y z
N PHE A 1 -0.26 0.75 -28.13
CA PHE A 1 0.18 1.03 -26.75
C PHE A 1 0.86 2.41 -26.65
N ALA A 2 1.85 2.77 -27.51
CA ALA A 2 2.54 4.07 -27.43
C ALA A 2 1.57 5.26 -27.51
N ILE A 3 0.62 5.26 -28.45
CA ILE A 3 -0.40 6.30 -28.57
C ILE A 3 -1.26 6.41 -27.31
N ALA A 4 -1.68 5.27 -26.74
CA ALA A 4 -2.45 5.27 -25.50
C ALA A 4 -1.65 5.84 -24.32
N GLY A 5 -0.35 5.54 -24.25
CA GLY A 5 0.55 6.12 -23.24
C GLY A 5 0.69 7.64 -23.39
N ILE A 6 0.88 8.13 -24.60
CA ILE A 6 0.96 9.58 -24.90
C ILE A 6 -0.35 10.28 -24.52
N LEU A 7 -1.50 9.70 -24.88
CA LEU A 7 -2.80 10.26 -24.53
C LEU A 7 -3.04 10.27 -23.01
N ALA A 8 -2.63 9.22 -22.30
CA ALA A 8 -2.74 9.16 -20.84
C ALA A 8 -1.87 10.23 -20.15
N ILE A 9 -0.63 10.42 -20.60
CA ILE A 9 0.25 11.48 -20.11
C ILE A 9 -0.34 12.85 -20.46
N GLY A 10 -0.82 13.02 -21.68
CA GLY A 10 -1.44 14.28 -22.15
C GLY A 10 -2.68 14.64 -21.35
N ALA A 11 -3.55 13.68 -21.03
CA ALA A 11 -4.74 13.91 -20.22
C ALA A 11 -4.43 14.35 -18.78
N ASN A 12 -3.26 13.94 -18.26
CA ASN A 12 -2.79 14.28 -16.92
C ASN A 12 -1.71 15.38 -16.92
N ALA A 13 -1.38 15.96 -18.06
CA ALA A 13 -0.24 16.87 -18.22
C ALA A 13 -0.28 18.06 -17.24
N THR A 14 -1.45 18.67 -17.05
CA THR A 14 -1.62 19.80 -16.12
C THR A 14 -1.26 19.41 -14.69
N ASN A 15 -1.76 18.28 -14.21
CA ASN A 15 -1.48 17.79 -12.86
C ASN A 15 0.01 17.40 -12.71
N LEU A 16 0.59 16.75 -13.72
CA LEU A 16 2.00 16.37 -13.72
C LEU A 16 2.92 17.58 -13.69
N MET A 17 2.62 18.59 -14.51
CA MET A 17 3.40 19.83 -14.56
C MET A 17 3.27 20.62 -13.26
N ALA A 18 2.05 20.82 -12.75
CA ALA A 18 1.80 21.51 -11.49
C ALA A 18 2.49 20.80 -10.31
N THR A 19 2.39 19.49 -10.25
CA THR A 19 3.07 18.69 -9.21
C THR A 19 4.58 18.78 -9.32
N SER A 20 5.14 18.73 -10.53
CA SER A 20 6.57 18.87 -10.78
C SER A 20 7.09 20.25 -10.38
N GLU A 21 6.33 21.30 -10.65
CA GLU A 21 6.69 22.67 -10.26
C GLU A 21 6.59 22.84 -8.74
N TYR A 22 5.48 22.41 -8.14
CA TYR A 22 5.28 22.48 -6.70
C TYR A 22 6.30 21.67 -5.91
N ALA A 23 6.70 20.50 -6.41
CA ALA A 23 7.69 19.64 -5.76
C ALA A 23 9.03 20.35 -5.53
N LYS A 24 9.40 21.31 -6.40
CA LYS A 24 10.65 22.09 -6.25
C LYS A 24 10.68 22.95 -4.98
N PHE A 25 9.53 23.39 -4.51
CA PHE A 25 9.37 24.26 -3.33
C PHE A 25 8.84 23.52 -2.12
N SER A 26 8.65 22.21 -2.20
CA SER A 26 8.13 21.41 -1.11
C SER A 26 9.26 20.76 -0.30
N THR A 27 8.92 20.26 0.88
CA THR A 27 9.81 19.44 1.71
C THR A 27 10.28 18.15 1.05
N ARG A 28 9.75 17.82 -0.14
CA ARG A 28 10.11 16.65 -0.94
C ARG A 28 11.25 16.89 -1.93
N ASN A 29 11.75 18.12 -2.00
CA ASN A 29 12.94 18.46 -2.78
C ASN A 29 14.20 18.43 -1.92
N ASN A 30 15.36 18.71 -2.54
CA ASN A 30 16.61 18.83 -1.82
C ASN A 30 16.48 19.86 -0.71
N SER A 31 16.90 19.49 0.48
CA SER A 31 16.88 20.40 1.62
C SER A 31 17.97 21.46 1.47
N GLU A 32 17.62 22.72 1.64
CA GLU A 32 18.58 23.81 1.74
C GLU A 32 19.26 23.86 3.13
N LEU A 33 18.75 23.08 4.09
CA LEU A 33 19.33 22.97 5.42
C LEU A 33 20.62 22.17 5.37
N THR A 34 21.69 22.76 5.85
CA THR A 34 23.03 22.16 5.92
C THR A 34 23.26 21.36 7.20
N PHE A 35 22.36 21.49 8.18
CA PHE A 35 22.45 20.81 9.47
C PHE A 35 21.16 20.07 9.79
N ASN A 36 21.30 18.96 10.52
CA ASN A 36 20.20 18.25 11.14
C ASN A 36 19.71 18.98 12.39
N PRO A 37 18.51 18.64 12.95
CA PRO A 37 18.01 19.25 14.18
C PRO A 37 18.94 19.06 15.41
N ASP A 38 19.82 18.06 15.38
CA ASP A 38 20.82 17.78 16.40
C ASP A 38 22.14 18.58 16.24
N GLY A 39 22.22 19.45 15.22
CA GLY A 39 23.38 20.27 14.90
C GLY A 39 24.48 19.55 14.11
N SER A 40 24.29 18.29 13.74
CA SER A 40 25.23 17.55 12.88
C SER A 40 25.13 18.03 11.42
N PRO A 41 26.23 18.00 10.63
CA PRO A 41 26.16 18.31 9.20
C PRO A 41 25.28 17.30 8.49
N LYS A 42 24.37 17.79 7.62
CA LYS A 42 23.51 16.96 6.80
C LYS A 42 24.33 16.41 5.62
N THR A 43 24.50 15.11 5.56
CA THR A 43 25.25 14.42 4.49
C THR A 43 24.38 14.06 3.29
N ASP A 44 23.06 13.96 3.50
CA ASP A 44 22.13 13.56 2.44
C ASP A 44 21.54 14.79 1.75
N SER A 45 21.71 14.84 0.43
CA SER A 45 21.12 15.89 -0.43
C SER A 45 19.62 15.70 -0.66
N ASN A 46 19.07 14.52 -0.38
CA ASN A 46 17.65 14.23 -0.54
C ASN A 46 16.84 14.74 0.64
N ALA A 47 15.72 15.41 0.36
CA ALA A 47 14.83 15.94 1.38
C ALA A 47 14.11 14.83 2.18
N MET A 48 13.98 13.63 1.61
CA MET A 48 13.32 12.49 2.25
C MET A 48 14.33 11.37 2.52
N SER A 49 14.36 10.90 3.78
CA SER A 49 15.19 9.74 4.14
C SER A 49 14.60 8.45 3.58
N TYR A 50 15.42 7.41 3.46
CA TYR A 50 14.99 6.08 3.04
C TYR A 50 13.87 5.53 3.93
N GLU A 51 14.01 5.70 5.25
CA GLU A 51 13.02 5.29 6.25
C GLU A 51 11.68 5.98 6.02
N TYR A 52 11.70 7.27 5.67
CA TYR A 52 10.50 8.04 5.42
C TYR A 52 9.81 7.64 4.09
N ILE A 53 10.57 7.40 3.03
CA ILE A 53 10.05 6.92 1.75
C ILE A 53 9.38 5.54 1.92
N THR A 54 10.02 4.67 2.71
CA THR A 54 9.60 3.27 2.91
C THR A 54 8.77 3.04 4.17
N GLU A 55 8.32 4.10 4.85
CA GLU A 55 7.56 3.99 6.11
C GLU A 55 6.31 3.12 5.96
N TYR A 56 5.57 3.29 4.86
CA TYR A 56 4.38 2.52 4.56
C TYR A 56 4.68 1.31 3.65
N SER A 57 5.69 0.54 4.02
CA SER A 57 5.98 -0.72 3.35
C SER A 57 5.01 -1.81 3.79
N TYR A 58 4.52 -2.58 2.83
CA TYR A 58 3.66 -3.71 3.12
C TYR A 58 4.47 -4.91 3.63
N GLY A 59 3.99 -5.58 4.67
CA GLY A 59 4.63 -6.78 5.16
C GLY A 59 4.47 -7.95 4.18
N VAL A 60 5.50 -8.78 4.03
CA VAL A 60 5.42 -9.95 3.15
C VAL A 60 4.28 -10.88 3.58
N ALA A 61 4.17 -11.18 4.88
CA ALA A 61 3.09 -11.98 5.43
C ALA A 61 1.74 -11.25 5.39
N GLU A 62 1.73 -9.92 5.53
CA GLU A 62 0.53 -9.09 5.41
C GLU A 62 -0.14 -9.20 4.03
N SER A 63 0.62 -9.60 2.99
CA SER A 63 0.07 -9.86 1.65
C SER A 63 -1.05 -10.90 1.66
N LEU A 64 -1.12 -11.75 2.69
CA LEU A 64 -2.21 -12.69 2.88
C LEU A 64 -3.55 -12.01 3.21
N ASN A 65 -3.56 -10.77 3.71
CA ASN A 65 -4.77 -9.99 3.89
C ASN A 65 -5.56 -9.79 2.57
N LEU A 66 -4.85 -9.76 1.44
CA LEU A 66 -5.47 -9.68 0.12
C LEU A 66 -6.47 -10.81 -0.15
N ILE A 67 -6.28 -11.96 0.51
CA ILE A 67 -7.10 -13.17 0.34
C ILE A 67 -7.92 -13.46 1.61
N ALA A 68 -7.32 -13.28 2.79
CA ALA A 68 -7.93 -13.57 4.08
C ALA A 68 -8.10 -12.28 4.90
N PRO A 69 -9.29 -11.65 4.89
CA PRO A 69 -9.51 -10.38 5.57
C PRO A 69 -9.36 -10.56 7.08
N GLY A 70 -8.76 -9.55 7.72
CA GLY A 70 -8.59 -9.53 9.17
C GLY A 70 -7.51 -10.49 9.70
N LEU A 71 -6.68 -11.10 8.85
CA LEU A 71 -5.59 -11.98 9.28
C LEU A 71 -4.59 -11.26 10.20
N PHE A 72 -4.40 -9.95 9.99
CA PHE A 72 -3.58 -9.08 10.82
C PHE A 72 -4.43 -8.07 11.62
N GLY A 73 -5.66 -8.46 11.98
CA GLY A 73 -6.61 -7.63 12.71
C GLY A 73 -7.40 -6.67 11.82
N GLY A 74 -8.03 -5.67 12.44
CA GLY A 74 -8.87 -4.69 11.78
C GLY A 74 -8.12 -3.43 11.39
N SER A 75 -8.51 -2.29 11.96
CA SER A 75 -7.88 -0.99 11.74
C SER A 75 -7.11 -0.51 12.98
N ASN A 76 -6.31 0.55 12.80
CA ASN A 76 -5.67 1.21 13.94
C ASN A 76 -6.63 2.08 14.76
N ASN A 77 -7.88 2.17 14.36
CA ASN A 77 -8.93 2.90 15.07
C ASN A 77 -10.25 2.16 14.82
N GLU A 78 -10.52 1.15 15.64
CA GLU A 78 -11.69 0.30 15.52
C GLU A 78 -12.53 0.35 16.79
N ASN A 79 -13.84 0.41 16.62
CA ASN A 79 -14.77 0.34 17.75
C ASN A 79 -15.08 -1.14 18.08
N LEU A 80 -14.48 -1.64 19.14
CA LEU A 80 -14.70 -2.99 19.62
C LEU A 80 -16.05 -3.13 20.37
N GLY A 81 -16.62 -2.02 20.85
CA GLY A 81 -17.85 -1.99 21.62
C GLY A 81 -17.68 -2.40 23.09
N ILE A 82 -18.69 -2.03 23.88
CA ILE A 82 -18.75 -2.32 25.33
C ILE A 82 -19.05 -3.80 25.64
N GLU A 83 -19.50 -4.56 24.64
CA GLU A 83 -19.75 -6.00 24.79
C GLU A 83 -18.49 -6.84 24.51
N SER A 84 -17.39 -6.21 24.10
CA SER A 84 -16.13 -6.90 23.80
C SER A 84 -15.52 -7.52 25.06
N GLU A 85 -14.87 -8.67 24.89
CA GLU A 85 -14.10 -9.29 25.97
C GLU A 85 -13.00 -8.35 26.51
N THR A 86 -12.44 -7.51 25.66
CA THR A 86 -11.46 -6.48 26.04
C THR A 86 -12.06 -5.53 27.06
N TYR A 87 -13.26 -4.99 26.80
CA TYR A 87 -13.94 -4.10 27.74
C TYR A 87 -14.21 -4.81 29.07
N GLN A 88 -14.79 -6.01 29.01
CA GLN A 88 -15.15 -6.78 30.22
C GLN A 88 -13.91 -7.11 31.05
N ASN A 89 -12.82 -7.49 30.44
CA ASN A 89 -11.56 -7.80 31.12
C ASN A 89 -10.96 -6.59 31.83
N PHE A 90 -10.94 -5.42 31.20
CA PHE A 90 -10.41 -4.20 31.83
C PHE A 90 -11.29 -3.75 33.00
N VAL A 91 -12.61 -3.78 32.85
CA VAL A 91 -13.53 -3.44 33.93
C VAL A 91 -13.41 -4.43 35.09
N ALA A 92 -13.27 -5.73 34.82
CA ALA A 92 -13.04 -6.76 35.83
C ALA A 92 -11.71 -6.58 36.59
N GLN A 93 -10.70 -5.98 35.97
CA GLN A 93 -9.44 -5.60 36.60
C GLN A 93 -9.53 -4.30 37.44
N GLY A 94 -10.70 -3.64 37.46
CA GLY A 94 -10.95 -2.45 38.27
C GLY A 94 -10.68 -1.10 37.56
N TYR A 95 -10.48 -1.09 36.25
CA TYR A 95 -10.38 0.17 35.53
C TYR A 95 -11.72 0.88 35.42
N PRO A 96 -11.77 2.22 35.48
CA PRO A 96 -13.01 2.99 35.36
C PRO A 96 -13.69 2.74 34.02
N ALA A 97 -15.00 2.45 34.05
CA ALA A 97 -15.76 2.07 32.87
C ALA A 97 -15.76 3.14 31.76
N ASP A 98 -15.76 4.41 32.13
CA ASP A 98 -15.69 5.54 31.19
C ASP A 98 -14.35 5.60 30.43
N GLN A 99 -13.24 5.33 31.09
CA GLN A 99 -11.92 5.28 30.48
C GLN A 99 -11.78 4.07 29.54
N VAL A 100 -12.27 2.91 29.98
CA VAL A 100 -12.27 1.67 29.17
C VAL A 100 -13.16 1.85 27.94
N GLN A 101 -14.31 2.50 28.07
CA GLN A 101 -15.18 2.80 26.94
C GLN A 101 -14.45 3.67 25.91
N GLY A 102 -13.81 4.76 26.33
CA GLY A 102 -13.03 5.61 25.42
C GLY A 102 -11.91 4.85 24.72
N PHE A 103 -11.27 3.88 25.38
CA PHE A 103 -10.25 3.03 24.79
C PHE A 103 -10.83 2.07 23.74
N VAL A 104 -11.92 1.35 24.05
CA VAL A 104 -12.49 0.36 23.12
C VAL A 104 -13.20 1.00 21.92
N GLU A 105 -13.63 2.26 22.04
CA GLU A 105 -14.18 3.03 20.90
C GLU A 105 -13.11 3.38 19.84
N HIS A 106 -11.84 3.42 20.24
CA HIS A 106 -10.70 3.78 19.39
C HIS A 106 -9.54 2.79 19.50
N ALA A 107 -9.87 1.50 19.66
CA ALA A 107 -8.87 0.48 19.89
C ALA A 107 -7.98 0.24 18.64
N PRO A 108 -6.65 0.14 18.82
CA PRO A 108 -5.75 -0.25 17.75
C PRO A 108 -5.84 -1.77 17.52
N ALA A 109 -6.73 -2.18 16.64
CA ALA A 109 -6.98 -3.59 16.34
C ALA A 109 -6.08 -4.17 15.24
N TYR A 110 -5.31 -3.34 14.55
CA TYR A 110 -4.33 -3.77 13.55
C TYR A 110 -2.97 -4.06 14.19
N TRP A 111 -2.40 -5.22 13.90
CA TRP A 111 -1.11 -5.68 14.44
C TRP A 111 -0.09 -6.07 13.37
N GLY A 112 -0.30 -5.65 12.11
CA GLY A 112 0.68 -5.75 11.02
C GLY A 112 1.82 -4.73 11.14
N ALA A 113 2.71 -4.74 10.14
CA ALA A 113 3.92 -3.92 10.13
C ALA A 113 3.68 -2.46 9.69
N GLN A 114 2.56 -2.17 9.03
CA GLN A 114 2.24 -0.81 8.61
C GLN A 114 1.86 0.08 9.80
N PRO A 115 2.38 1.32 9.88
CA PRO A 115 2.20 2.15 11.09
C PRO A 115 0.77 2.67 11.27
N ILE A 116 0.06 2.97 10.18
CA ILE A 116 -1.31 3.49 10.21
C ILE A 116 -2.12 2.85 9.10
N VAL A 117 -3.11 2.04 9.48
CA VAL A 117 -3.99 1.33 8.54
C VAL A 117 -5.44 1.59 8.93
N ALA A 118 -6.20 2.20 8.02
CA ALA A 118 -7.64 2.37 8.19
C ALA A 118 -8.39 1.06 7.94
N ALA A 119 -7.96 0.31 6.92
CA ALA A 119 -8.41 -1.06 6.64
C ALA A 119 -7.33 -1.76 5.79
N PRO A 120 -6.99 -3.02 6.11
CA PRO A 120 -6.11 -3.81 5.24
C PRO A 120 -6.72 -4.00 3.86
N ALA A 121 -5.88 -3.98 2.82
CA ALA A 121 -6.34 -4.23 1.45
C ALA A 121 -6.89 -5.65 1.32
N TYR A 122 -8.05 -5.81 0.70
CA TYR A 122 -8.71 -7.08 0.48
C TYR A 122 -9.32 -7.17 -0.91
N ILE A 123 -8.87 -8.12 -1.72
CA ILE A 123 -9.36 -8.33 -3.10
C ILE A 123 -10.63 -9.18 -3.13
N GLY A 124 -10.81 -10.04 -2.16
CA GLY A 124 -11.89 -11.03 -2.11
C GLY A 124 -11.42 -12.43 -2.50
N VAL A 125 -11.68 -13.40 -1.62
CA VAL A 125 -11.29 -14.81 -1.85
C VAL A 125 -11.90 -15.39 -3.12
N VAL A 126 -13.14 -15.02 -3.44
CA VAL A 126 -13.83 -15.47 -4.66
C VAL A 126 -13.16 -14.88 -5.90
N VAL A 127 -12.81 -13.60 -5.87
CA VAL A 127 -12.12 -12.93 -6.98
C VAL A 127 -10.73 -13.55 -7.18
N PHE A 128 -10.02 -13.83 -6.10
CA PHE A 128 -8.74 -14.51 -6.15
C PHE A 128 -8.86 -15.94 -6.72
N PHE A 129 -9.87 -16.69 -6.30
CA PHE A 129 -10.15 -18.02 -6.88
C PHE A 129 -10.41 -17.95 -8.38
N LEU A 130 -11.25 -17.01 -8.82
CA LEU A 130 -11.54 -16.78 -10.24
C LEU A 130 -10.30 -16.34 -11.02
N PHE A 131 -9.43 -15.53 -10.43
CA PHE A 131 -8.15 -15.17 -11.02
C PHE A 131 -7.25 -16.38 -11.25
N VAL A 132 -7.13 -17.25 -10.24
CA VAL A 132 -6.35 -18.50 -10.37
C VAL A 132 -6.98 -19.42 -11.44
N MET A 133 -8.29 -19.57 -11.43
CA MET A 133 -9.01 -20.35 -12.46
C MET A 133 -8.79 -19.78 -13.86
N ALA A 134 -8.83 -18.45 -13.99
CA ALA A 134 -8.61 -17.77 -15.28
C ALA A 134 -7.25 -18.10 -15.88
N PHE A 135 -6.23 -18.34 -15.06
CA PHE A 135 -4.90 -18.71 -15.53
C PHE A 135 -4.87 -20.04 -16.30
N PHE A 136 -5.75 -20.96 -15.92
CA PHE A 136 -5.89 -22.26 -16.60
C PHE A 136 -6.85 -22.20 -17.80
N VAL A 137 -7.91 -21.42 -17.71
CA VAL A 137 -8.96 -21.34 -18.74
C VAL A 137 -8.58 -20.40 -19.88
N GLU A 138 -7.94 -19.28 -19.61
CA GLU A 138 -7.54 -18.30 -20.62
C GLU A 138 -6.30 -18.80 -21.39
N LYS A 139 -6.44 -18.95 -22.70
CA LYS A 139 -5.37 -19.44 -23.60
C LYS A 139 -4.49 -18.34 -24.17
N ARG A 140 -4.99 -17.09 -24.18
CA ARG A 140 -4.27 -15.93 -24.74
C ARG A 140 -3.16 -15.46 -23.80
N ASN A 141 -2.13 -14.84 -24.36
CA ASN A 141 -0.99 -14.32 -23.60
C ASN A 141 -1.33 -13.14 -22.69
N ILE A 142 -2.54 -12.59 -22.79
CA ILE A 142 -3.01 -11.48 -21.94
C ILE A 142 -2.96 -11.83 -20.45
N LYS A 143 -3.13 -13.11 -20.10
CA LYS A 143 -3.01 -13.58 -18.72
C LYS A 143 -1.65 -13.28 -18.10
N TYR A 144 -0.58 -13.39 -18.90
CA TYR A 144 0.77 -13.08 -18.41
C TYR A 144 0.97 -11.59 -18.15
N LEU A 145 0.31 -10.72 -18.92
CA LEU A 145 0.34 -9.28 -18.69
C LEU A 145 -0.25 -8.94 -17.31
N PHE A 146 -1.45 -9.44 -17.02
CA PHE A 146 -2.09 -9.19 -15.73
C PHE A 146 -1.35 -9.86 -14.57
N LEU A 147 -0.84 -11.07 -14.76
CA LEU A 147 -0.06 -11.77 -13.75
C LEU A 147 1.24 -11.00 -13.43
N THR A 148 1.97 -10.57 -14.47
CA THR A 148 3.21 -9.80 -14.29
C THR A 148 2.93 -8.47 -13.59
N GLY A 149 1.87 -7.76 -13.98
CA GLY A 149 1.45 -6.51 -13.33
C GLY A 149 1.11 -6.73 -11.86
N ALA A 150 0.36 -7.78 -11.53
CA ALA A 150 0.01 -8.10 -10.16
C ALA A 150 1.23 -8.46 -9.31
N ILE A 151 2.09 -9.35 -9.78
CA ILE A 151 3.31 -9.76 -9.05
C ILE A 151 4.26 -8.58 -8.88
N PHE A 152 4.50 -7.81 -9.93
CA PHE A 152 5.42 -6.68 -9.89
C PHE A 152 4.94 -5.60 -8.92
N SER A 153 3.66 -5.28 -8.95
CA SER A 153 3.03 -4.35 -8.01
C SER A 153 3.13 -4.85 -6.56
N LEU A 154 2.91 -6.14 -6.32
CA LEU A 154 3.06 -6.74 -5.00
C LEU A 154 4.50 -6.64 -4.49
N LEU A 155 5.49 -6.99 -5.31
CA LEU A 155 6.90 -6.92 -4.93
C LEU A 155 7.33 -5.49 -4.60
N LEU A 156 6.90 -4.50 -5.38
CA LEU A 156 7.17 -3.10 -5.10
C LEU A 156 6.49 -2.61 -3.83
N SER A 157 5.29 -3.11 -3.51
CA SER A 157 4.57 -2.72 -2.31
C SER A 157 5.25 -3.14 -1.01
N TRP A 158 6.12 -4.18 -1.06
CA TRP A 158 6.88 -4.61 0.10
C TRP A 158 7.95 -3.61 0.54
N GLY A 159 8.32 -2.65 -0.28
CA GLY A 159 9.22 -1.56 0.08
C GLY A 159 10.49 -2.03 0.79
N LYS A 160 10.70 -1.60 2.05
CA LYS A 160 11.88 -2.01 2.85
C LYS A 160 12.00 -3.52 3.07
N ASN A 161 10.89 -4.26 2.99
CA ASN A 161 10.89 -5.72 3.15
C ASN A 161 11.39 -6.44 1.89
N PHE A 162 11.57 -5.71 0.77
CA PHE A 162 12.25 -6.16 -0.45
C PHE A 162 13.16 -5.06 -0.99
N SER A 163 14.17 -4.71 -0.19
CA SER A 163 15.05 -3.56 -0.40
C SER A 163 15.74 -3.54 -1.76
N VAL A 164 16.19 -4.69 -2.29
CA VAL A 164 16.90 -4.76 -3.57
C VAL A 164 16.11 -4.10 -4.71
N LEU A 165 14.80 -4.36 -4.81
CA LEU A 165 13.96 -3.76 -5.82
C LEU A 165 13.67 -2.30 -5.49
N THR A 166 13.40 -2.00 -4.23
CA THR A 166 13.09 -0.65 -3.77
C THR A 166 14.27 0.29 -3.96
N ASP A 167 15.48 -0.12 -3.61
CA ASP A 167 16.71 0.64 -3.80
C ASP A 167 16.97 0.92 -5.28
N PHE A 168 16.73 -0.08 -6.15
CA PHE A 168 16.82 0.13 -7.59
C PHE A 168 15.86 1.23 -8.05
N PHE A 169 14.60 1.21 -7.59
CA PHE A 169 13.61 2.22 -7.98
C PHE A 169 13.93 3.60 -7.42
N ILE A 170 14.37 3.70 -6.16
CA ILE A 170 14.77 4.98 -5.55
C ILE A 170 15.94 5.61 -6.32
N ASN A 171 16.91 4.80 -6.74
CA ASN A 171 18.13 5.31 -7.36
C ASN A 171 17.99 5.60 -8.87
N TYR A 172 17.14 4.85 -9.58
CA TYR A 172 17.11 4.90 -11.04
C TYR A 172 15.78 5.37 -11.64
N VAL A 173 14.69 5.36 -10.88
CA VAL A 173 13.39 5.80 -11.40
C VAL A 173 13.12 7.24 -10.96
N PRO A 174 13.03 8.18 -11.93
CA PRO A 174 12.78 9.59 -11.61
C PRO A 174 11.51 9.77 -10.76
N LEU A 175 11.61 10.62 -9.74
CA LEU A 175 10.52 10.99 -8.84
C LEU A 175 10.04 9.89 -7.89
N TYR A 176 10.54 8.67 -7.97
CA TYR A 176 10.14 7.61 -7.04
C TYR A 176 10.49 7.97 -5.58
N ASP A 177 11.62 8.63 -5.38
CA ASP A 177 12.12 9.15 -4.11
C ASP A 177 11.27 10.31 -3.52
N LYS A 178 10.28 10.81 -4.26
CA LYS A 178 9.40 11.92 -3.83
C LYS A 178 8.07 11.43 -3.22
N PHE A 179 7.83 10.13 -3.20
CA PHE A 179 6.62 9.53 -2.66
C PHE A 179 6.92 8.73 -1.40
N ARG A 180 5.99 8.77 -0.44
CA ARG A 180 6.15 8.16 0.88
C ARG A 180 5.50 6.79 1.01
N ALA A 181 4.40 6.54 0.33
CA ALA A 181 3.62 5.32 0.53
C ALA A 181 3.86 4.32 -0.60
N VAL A 182 4.96 3.55 -0.51
CA VAL A 182 5.31 2.54 -1.51
C VAL A 182 4.24 1.46 -1.66
N SER A 183 3.46 1.16 -0.60
CA SER A 183 2.34 0.24 -0.65
C SER A 183 1.20 0.67 -1.57
N SER A 184 1.07 1.96 -1.87
CA SER A 184 0.02 2.47 -2.78
C SER A 184 0.08 1.87 -4.19
N ILE A 185 1.22 1.31 -4.60
CA ILE A 185 1.37 0.64 -5.89
C ILE A 185 0.45 -0.59 -6.01
N GLN A 186 -0.08 -1.11 -4.90
CA GLN A 186 -1.01 -2.24 -4.89
C GLN A 186 -2.30 -1.98 -5.69
N VAL A 187 -2.63 -0.74 -5.96
CA VAL A 187 -3.77 -0.38 -6.84
C VAL A 187 -3.66 -1.08 -8.21
N ILE A 188 -2.44 -1.31 -8.71
CA ILE A 188 -2.22 -2.04 -9.97
C ILE A 188 -2.60 -3.52 -9.80
N LEU A 189 -2.25 -4.13 -8.67
CA LEU A 189 -2.63 -5.50 -8.35
C LEU A 189 -4.15 -5.62 -8.19
N GLU A 190 -4.77 -4.69 -7.48
CA GLU A 190 -6.22 -4.62 -7.26
C GLU A 190 -7.00 -4.42 -8.58
N LEU A 191 -6.38 -3.85 -9.59
CA LEU A 191 -6.93 -3.78 -10.95
C LEU A 191 -6.68 -5.08 -11.73
N CYS A 192 -5.45 -5.60 -11.71
CA CYS A 192 -5.04 -6.74 -12.53
C CYS A 192 -5.76 -8.04 -12.14
N VAL A 193 -5.94 -8.28 -10.84
CA VAL A 193 -6.55 -9.53 -10.34
C VAL A 193 -8.02 -9.63 -10.74
N PRO A 194 -8.91 -8.66 -10.47
CA PRO A 194 -10.30 -8.72 -10.92
C PRO A 194 -10.43 -8.69 -12.44
N ALA A 195 -9.59 -7.93 -13.14
CA ALA A 195 -9.63 -7.87 -14.60
C ALA A 195 -9.37 -9.25 -15.23
N LEU A 196 -8.36 -9.97 -14.76
CA LEU A 196 -8.09 -11.33 -15.25
C LEU A 196 -9.18 -12.31 -14.80
N ALA A 197 -9.73 -12.18 -13.61
CA ALA A 197 -10.84 -12.99 -13.13
C ALA A 197 -12.08 -12.87 -14.06
N ILE A 198 -12.42 -11.64 -14.47
CA ILE A 198 -13.52 -11.37 -15.42
C ILE A 198 -13.22 -11.99 -16.79
N VAL A 199 -11.99 -11.81 -17.30
CA VAL A 199 -11.58 -12.40 -18.60
C VAL A 199 -11.67 -13.92 -18.56
N GLY A 200 -11.24 -14.54 -17.47
CA GLY A 200 -11.34 -15.99 -17.28
C GLY A 200 -12.78 -16.47 -17.19
N LEU A 201 -13.61 -15.77 -16.45
CA LEU A 201 -15.03 -16.09 -16.32
C LEU A 201 -15.74 -16.00 -17.69
N TYR A 202 -15.46 -14.94 -18.44
CA TYR A 202 -15.99 -14.81 -19.81
C TYR A 202 -15.55 -16.00 -20.70
N GLN A 203 -14.29 -16.39 -20.61
CA GLN A 203 -13.77 -17.50 -21.42
C GLN A 203 -14.34 -18.86 -20.99
N PHE A 204 -14.68 -19.02 -19.71
CA PHE A 204 -15.28 -20.24 -19.17
C PHE A 204 -16.69 -20.49 -19.70
N PHE A 205 -17.48 -19.42 -19.89
CA PHE A 205 -18.84 -19.52 -20.41
C PHE A 205 -18.97 -19.46 -21.94
N LYS A 206 -17.84 -19.30 -22.65
CA LYS A 206 -17.80 -19.30 -24.11
C LYS A 206 -17.53 -20.70 -24.66
#